data_b9ac1b383590b4f38bf46dd376c7e63a
#
_entry.id   b9ac1b383590b4f38bf46dd376c7e63a
#
_cell.length_a   1.000
_cell.length_b   1.000
_cell.length_c   1.000
_cell.angle_alpha   90.00
_cell.angle_beta   90.00
_cell.angle_gamma   90.00
#
_symmetry.space_group_name_H-M   'P 1'
#
loop_
_entity.id
_entity.type
_entity.pdbx_description
1 polymer ?
#
loop_
_entity_poly.entity_id
_entity_poly.type
_entity_poly.pdbx_seq_one_letter_code
_entity_poly.pdbx_strand_id
1 'polypeptide(L)'
;MIELKNVTKTFEDVVAIDNVSCKIPEGCIYGMVGSNGAGKSTALRTLCGVYKAEQGEVLFDERPVFDNTEVKKDLVFISDDLYFINAASPKRMAKLYKRIYPDFDYERFWELLDYFKLDKNKSIGTFSKGMKRQTAMVLALSCKPKYLFLDETFDGLDPVARKFIKSLIYNDVAERNMTTVVTSHSLRELEDLCDSLLLLHKGKVVLESDIGDLKQDNYKVQVAFDYDYDKSLFDELEIFDFEKKGSVSNFIVSAKEQDVKKILNSKKPVLLDILPLSLEEVFTIKMRDLGYDFDECLEVKEDEK
;
A
#
# COMPACT_ATOMS: atom_id res chain seq x y z
N MET A 1 -16.07 2.84 8.94
CA MET A 1 -15.75 3.49 7.64
C MET A 1 -14.99 4.78 7.88
N ILE A 2 -13.97 5.09 7.07
CA ILE A 2 -13.23 6.36 7.13
C ILE A 2 -13.53 7.16 5.87
N GLU A 3 -13.79 8.45 5.99
CA GLU A 3 -14.06 9.34 4.86
C GLU A 3 -13.19 10.59 4.93
N LEU A 4 -12.54 10.91 3.80
CA LEU A 4 -12.00 12.24 3.54
C LEU A 4 -12.97 12.96 2.61
N LYS A 5 -13.37 14.17 2.97
CA LYS A 5 -14.30 14.98 2.18
C LYS A 5 -13.66 16.32 1.83
N ASN A 6 -13.21 16.45 0.57
CA ASN A 6 -12.61 17.67 0.03
C ASN A 6 -11.47 18.24 0.90
N VAL A 7 -10.60 17.36 1.37
CA VAL A 7 -9.55 17.69 2.34
C VAL A 7 -8.41 18.41 1.66
N THR A 8 -8.09 19.60 2.15
CA THR A 8 -6.93 20.38 1.74
C THR A 8 -6.05 20.68 2.95
N LYS A 9 -4.75 20.48 2.79
CA LYS A 9 -3.71 20.79 3.79
C LYS A 9 -2.57 21.56 3.16
N THR A 10 -2.26 22.73 3.74
CA THR A 10 -1.21 23.62 3.29
C THR A 10 -0.18 23.80 4.41
N PHE A 11 1.08 23.93 4.06
CA PHE A 11 2.17 24.34 4.94
C PHE A 11 2.84 25.57 4.33
N GLU A 12 2.74 26.70 4.99
CA GLU A 12 3.17 28.00 4.45
C GLU A 12 2.58 28.22 3.05
N ASP A 13 3.42 28.26 2.01
CA ASP A 13 3.00 28.46 0.62
C ASP A 13 2.83 27.14 -0.18
N VAL A 14 3.04 25.98 0.45
CA VAL A 14 2.99 24.66 -0.22
C VAL A 14 1.68 23.95 0.09
N VAL A 15 0.88 23.69 -0.94
CA VAL A 15 -0.30 22.83 -0.83
C VAL A 15 0.16 21.36 -0.87
N ALA A 16 0.17 20.71 0.29
CA ALA A 16 0.64 19.34 0.42
C ALA A 16 -0.41 18.30 0.02
N ILE A 17 -1.69 18.56 0.28
CA ILE A 17 -2.85 17.84 -0.26
C ILE A 17 -3.91 18.85 -0.69
N ASP A 18 -4.52 18.62 -1.85
CA ASP A 18 -5.41 19.54 -2.54
C ASP A 18 -6.72 18.83 -2.91
N ASN A 19 -7.78 19.18 -2.18
CA ASN A 19 -9.14 18.70 -2.42
C ASN A 19 -9.26 17.16 -2.50
N VAL A 20 -8.55 16.45 -1.62
CA VAL A 20 -8.55 14.99 -1.58
C VAL A 20 -9.84 14.48 -0.98
N SER A 21 -10.52 13.59 -1.71
CA SER A 21 -11.70 12.85 -1.25
C SER A 21 -11.51 11.37 -1.50
N CYS A 22 -11.73 10.53 -0.50
CA CYS A 22 -11.78 9.08 -0.64
C CYS A 22 -12.60 8.44 0.48
N LYS A 23 -12.99 7.18 0.28
CA LYS A 23 -13.73 6.37 1.26
C LYS A 23 -13.00 5.06 1.49
N ILE A 24 -12.63 4.81 2.74
CA ILE A 24 -11.94 3.59 3.15
C ILE A 24 -12.96 2.71 3.89
N PRO A 25 -13.30 1.54 3.33
CA PRO A 25 -14.22 0.60 3.96
C PRO A 25 -13.69 0.09 5.31
N GLU A 26 -14.57 -0.45 6.14
CA GLU A 26 -14.15 -1.18 7.34
C GLU A 26 -13.63 -2.56 6.97
N GLY A 27 -12.65 -3.05 7.75
CA GLY A 27 -12.15 -4.41 7.60
C GLY A 27 -11.39 -4.65 6.30
N CYS A 28 -10.69 -3.62 5.80
CA CYS A 28 -9.84 -3.73 4.61
C CYS A 28 -8.43 -3.23 4.86
N ILE A 29 -7.54 -3.57 3.95
CA ILE A 29 -6.19 -3.02 3.88
C ILE A 29 -6.13 -2.07 2.68
N TYR A 30 -6.02 -0.79 2.97
CA TYR A 30 -6.05 0.28 1.98
C TYR A 30 -4.65 0.86 1.76
N GLY A 31 -4.17 0.83 0.53
CA GLY A 31 -2.86 1.34 0.14
C GLY A 31 -2.93 2.80 -0.34
N MET A 32 -1.99 3.63 0.08
CA MET A 32 -1.74 4.94 -0.52
C MET A 32 -0.35 4.93 -1.16
N VAL A 33 -0.28 5.08 -2.47
CA VAL A 33 0.96 5.07 -3.24
C VAL A 33 1.21 6.42 -3.91
N GLY A 34 2.46 6.71 -4.21
CA GLY A 34 2.89 7.92 -4.90
C GLY A 34 4.38 8.18 -4.67
N SER A 35 4.99 9.01 -5.51
CA SER A 35 6.38 9.44 -5.37
C SER A 35 6.66 10.15 -4.04
N ASN A 36 7.94 10.36 -3.75
CA ASN A 36 8.34 11.20 -2.62
C ASN A 36 7.82 12.63 -2.83
N GLY A 37 7.24 13.21 -1.78
CA GLY A 37 6.58 14.52 -1.88
C GLY A 37 5.18 14.52 -2.49
N ALA A 38 4.60 13.37 -2.88
CA ALA A 38 3.24 13.29 -3.41
C ALA A 38 2.13 13.66 -2.41
N GLY A 39 2.46 13.78 -1.11
CA GLY A 39 1.50 14.12 -0.06
C GLY A 39 1.05 12.96 0.83
N LYS A 40 1.57 11.73 0.62
CA LYS A 40 1.17 10.50 1.35
C LYS A 40 1.21 10.66 2.87
N SER A 41 2.37 10.99 3.43
CA SER A 41 2.53 11.16 4.88
C SER A 41 1.70 12.31 5.44
N THR A 42 1.48 13.37 4.64
CA THR A 42 0.59 14.47 5.03
C THR A 42 -0.86 14.01 5.06
N ALA A 43 -1.31 13.28 4.03
CA ALA A 43 -2.65 12.69 4.01
C ALA A 43 -2.86 11.76 5.19
N LEU A 44 -1.90 10.86 5.47
CA LEU A 44 -1.98 9.91 6.57
C LEU A 44 -2.02 10.60 7.93
N ARG A 45 -1.18 11.64 8.16
CA ARG A 45 -1.19 12.42 9.41
C ARG A 45 -2.46 13.23 9.57
N THR A 46 -3.05 13.71 8.48
CA THR A 46 -4.35 14.39 8.50
C THR A 46 -5.47 13.40 8.81
N LEU A 47 -5.43 12.18 8.20
CA LEU A 47 -6.31 11.07 8.54
C LEU A 47 -6.28 10.71 10.03
N CYS A 48 -5.09 10.67 10.63
CA CYS A 48 -4.93 10.38 12.06
C CYS A 48 -5.29 11.56 12.97
N GLY A 49 -5.69 12.70 12.43
CA GLY A 49 -5.96 13.91 13.18
C GLY A 49 -4.72 14.47 13.88
N VAL A 50 -3.50 14.22 13.35
CA VAL A 50 -2.25 14.87 13.75
C VAL A 50 -2.23 16.29 13.19
N TYR A 51 -2.60 16.41 11.91
CA TYR A 51 -2.80 17.72 11.27
C TYR A 51 -4.29 18.04 11.17
N LYS A 52 -4.62 19.31 11.40
CA LYS A 52 -5.95 19.83 11.06
C LYS A 52 -5.99 20.18 9.58
N ALA A 53 -7.04 19.76 8.89
CA ALA A 53 -7.32 20.22 7.53
C ALA A 53 -7.67 21.71 7.53
N GLU A 54 -7.22 22.47 6.55
CA GLU A 54 -7.66 23.86 6.32
C GLU A 54 -9.04 23.90 5.67
N GLN A 55 -9.33 22.92 4.79
CA GLN A 55 -10.64 22.76 4.16
C GLN A 55 -11.04 21.29 4.19
N GLY A 56 -12.35 21.05 4.17
CA GLY A 56 -12.88 19.70 4.22
C GLY A 56 -12.86 19.10 5.62
N GLU A 57 -13.15 17.82 5.70
CA GLU A 57 -13.23 17.09 6.96
C GLU A 57 -12.77 15.63 6.82
N VAL A 58 -12.28 15.07 7.92
CA VAL A 58 -11.94 13.66 8.05
C VAL A 58 -12.85 13.04 9.10
N LEU A 59 -13.60 12.01 8.70
CA LEU A 59 -14.61 11.37 9.53
C LEU A 59 -14.29 9.88 9.72
N PHE A 60 -14.52 9.41 10.95
CA PHE A 60 -14.52 8.00 11.34
C PHE A 60 -15.92 7.65 11.84
N ASP A 61 -16.64 6.84 11.09
CA ASP A 61 -18.04 6.53 11.39
C ASP A 61 -18.86 7.81 11.67
N GLU A 62 -18.80 8.76 10.74
CA GLU A 62 -19.45 10.09 10.79
C GLU A 62 -18.94 11.02 11.89
N ARG A 63 -17.92 10.63 12.68
CA ARG A 63 -17.34 11.44 13.76
C ARG A 63 -16.02 12.07 13.30
N PRO A 64 -15.81 13.38 13.50
CA PRO A 64 -14.54 14.02 13.12
C PRO A 64 -13.39 13.47 13.98
N VAL A 65 -12.22 13.28 13.36
CA VAL A 65 -11.02 12.74 14.04
C VAL A 65 -10.22 13.81 14.75
N PHE A 66 -10.20 15.05 14.22
CA PHE A 66 -9.39 16.10 14.77
C PHE A 66 -9.91 16.52 16.15
N ASP A 67 -9.01 16.58 17.13
CA ASP A 67 -9.31 16.89 18.54
C ASP A 67 -10.39 16.00 19.19
N ASN A 68 -10.49 14.74 18.73
CA ASN A 68 -11.48 13.78 19.21
C ASN A 68 -10.80 12.56 19.85
N THR A 69 -10.72 12.58 21.18
CA THR A 69 -10.05 11.51 21.95
C THR A 69 -10.76 10.17 21.86
N GLU A 70 -12.10 10.15 21.68
CA GLU A 70 -12.86 8.91 21.59
C GLU A 70 -12.54 8.15 20.30
N VAL A 71 -12.38 8.86 19.17
CA VAL A 71 -11.92 8.26 17.91
C VAL A 71 -10.46 7.81 18.03
N LYS A 72 -9.61 8.64 18.66
CA LYS A 72 -8.16 8.36 18.75
C LYS A 72 -7.81 7.18 19.65
N LYS A 73 -8.67 6.76 20.57
CA LYS A 73 -8.48 5.53 21.37
C LYS A 73 -8.45 4.26 20.52
N ASP A 74 -9.19 4.26 19.42
CA ASP A 74 -9.31 3.12 18.50
C ASP A 74 -8.26 3.14 17.39
N LEU A 75 -7.38 4.16 17.37
CA LEU A 75 -6.45 4.44 16.30
C LEU A 75 -5.00 4.30 16.76
N VAL A 76 -4.19 3.56 16.02
CA VAL A 76 -2.73 3.52 16.19
C VAL A 76 -2.06 3.96 14.90
N PHE A 77 -1.11 4.88 15.03
CA PHE A 77 -0.32 5.41 13.91
C PHE A 77 1.17 5.12 14.13
N ILE A 78 1.81 4.51 13.15
CA ILE A 78 3.25 4.32 13.08
C ILE A 78 3.79 5.22 11.98
N SER A 79 4.57 6.22 12.37
CA SER A 79 5.26 7.13 11.45
C SER A 79 6.53 6.49 10.90
N ASP A 80 6.98 6.90 9.71
CA ASP A 80 8.30 6.55 9.18
C ASP A 80 9.40 6.96 10.16
N ASP A 81 9.32 8.17 10.71
CA ASP A 81 10.18 8.68 11.77
C ASP A 81 9.70 8.15 13.13
N LEU A 82 10.32 7.05 13.59
CA LEU A 82 9.95 6.40 14.84
C LEU A 82 10.48 7.17 16.04
N TYR A 83 9.58 7.55 16.93
CA TYR A 83 9.94 8.16 18.21
C TYR A 83 9.66 7.22 19.39
N PHE A 84 10.66 7.03 20.24
CA PHE A 84 10.55 6.34 21.51
C PHE A 84 11.04 7.23 22.65
N ILE A 85 10.44 7.11 23.81
CA ILE A 85 10.92 7.85 24.98
C ILE A 85 12.39 7.51 25.24
N ASN A 86 13.19 8.52 25.56
CA ASN A 86 14.61 8.36 25.84
C ASN A 86 14.86 7.26 26.88
N ALA A 87 15.84 6.38 26.60
CA ALA A 87 16.20 5.23 27.42
C ALA A 87 15.04 4.27 27.73
N ALA A 88 13.92 4.32 26.97
CA ALA A 88 12.86 3.35 27.14
C ALA A 88 13.26 1.98 26.59
N SER A 89 12.85 0.94 27.30
CA SER A 89 12.88 -0.45 26.84
C SER A 89 11.49 -0.84 26.30
N PRO A 90 11.38 -1.93 25.50
CA PRO A 90 10.09 -2.45 25.05
C PRO A 90 9.10 -2.64 26.18
N LYS A 91 9.54 -3.19 27.32
CA LYS A 91 8.72 -3.35 28.53
C LYS A 91 8.21 -2.02 29.08
N ARG A 92 9.03 -0.98 29.05
CA ARG A 92 8.62 0.37 29.52
C ARG A 92 7.60 1.00 28.58
N MET A 93 7.80 0.84 27.27
CA MET A 93 6.86 1.31 26.25
C MET A 93 5.51 0.58 26.37
N ALA A 94 5.50 -0.74 26.56
CA ALA A 94 4.27 -1.51 26.74
C ALA A 94 3.44 -1.00 27.95
N LYS A 95 4.10 -0.64 29.06
CA LYS A 95 3.40 -0.05 30.22
C LYS A 95 2.78 1.31 29.89
N LEU A 96 3.41 2.11 29.04
CA LEU A 96 2.86 3.37 28.58
C LEU A 96 1.65 3.14 27.66
N TYR A 97 1.81 2.24 26.69
CA TYR A 97 0.75 1.92 25.74
C TYR A 97 -0.50 1.37 26.43
N LYS A 98 -0.35 0.51 27.43
CA LYS A 98 -1.50 0.01 28.23
C LYS A 98 -2.28 1.12 28.95
N ARG A 99 -1.64 2.23 29.28
CA ARG A 99 -2.34 3.38 29.90
C ARG A 99 -3.12 4.22 28.88
N ILE A 100 -2.69 4.20 27.62
CA ILE A 100 -3.30 4.97 26.53
C ILE A 100 -4.37 4.12 25.83
N TYR A 101 -4.08 2.84 25.63
CA TYR A 101 -4.92 1.88 24.90
C TYR A 101 -5.47 0.84 25.89
N PRO A 102 -6.75 0.93 26.27
CA PRO A 102 -7.34 0.02 27.27
C PRO A 102 -7.26 -1.46 26.89
N ASP A 103 -7.36 -1.75 25.58
CA ASP A 103 -7.37 -3.12 25.02
C ASP A 103 -5.97 -3.68 24.75
N PHE A 104 -4.91 -2.98 25.19
CA PHE A 104 -3.53 -3.46 25.02
C PHE A 104 -3.36 -4.87 25.62
N ASP A 105 -2.95 -5.79 24.78
CA ASP A 105 -2.79 -7.22 25.07
C ASP A 105 -1.33 -7.54 25.42
N TYR A 106 -1.07 -7.79 26.69
CA TYR A 106 0.29 -8.13 27.17
C TYR A 106 0.74 -9.51 26.72
N GLU A 107 -0.16 -10.49 26.63
CA GLU A 107 0.20 -11.85 26.20
C GLU A 107 0.72 -11.82 24.77
N ARG A 108 -0.07 -11.23 23.86
CA ARG A 108 0.34 -11.01 22.48
C ARG A 108 1.63 -10.18 22.37
N PHE A 109 1.78 -9.17 23.21
CA PHE A 109 3.01 -8.35 23.22
C PHE A 109 4.25 -9.19 23.53
N TRP A 110 4.19 -10.07 24.53
CA TRP A 110 5.33 -10.90 24.91
C TRP A 110 5.62 -11.97 23.84
N GLU A 111 4.60 -12.61 23.30
CA GLU A 111 4.74 -13.59 22.21
C GLU A 111 5.42 -12.98 20.97
N LEU A 112 4.97 -11.81 20.53
CA LEU A 112 5.55 -11.13 19.38
C LEU A 112 6.97 -10.64 19.66
N LEU A 113 7.24 -10.15 20.88
CA LEU A 113 8.58 -9.71 21.27
C LEU A 113 9.57 -10.88 21.26
N ASP A 114 9.16 -12.04 21.78
CA ASP A 114 9.97 -13.26 21.79
C ASP A 114 10.19 -13.81 20.35
N TYR A 115 9.17 -13.77 19.50
CA TYR A 115 9.28 -14.14 18.10
C TYR A 115 10.38 -13.36 17.37
N PHE A 116 10.42 -12.04 17.56
CA PHE A 116 11.44 -11.16 16.99
C PHE A 116 12.77 -11.17 17.77
N LYS A 117 12.87 -11.93 18.85
CA LYS A 117 14.06 -12.02 19.72
C LYS A 117 14.52 -10.64 20.24
N LEU A 118 13.58 -9.77 20.54
CA LEU A 118 13.85 -8.43 21.06
C LEU A 118 13.99 -8.46 22.59
N ASP A 119 15.12 -7.92 23.09
CA ASP A 119 15.35 -7.85 24.53
C ASP A 119 14.40 -6.83 25.18
N LYS A 120 13.51 -7.33 26.04
CA LYS A 120 12.48 -6.55 26.73
C LYS A 120 13.00 -5.46 27.65
N ASN A 121 14.25 -5.59 28.13
CA ASN A 121 14.86 -4.68 29.09
C ASN A 121 15.90 -3.74 28.47
N LYS A 122 16.41 -4.08 27.29
CA LYS A 122 17.43 -3.27 26.60
C LYS A 122 16.82 -1.96 26.07
N SER A 123 17.61 -0.89 26.11
CA SER A 123 17.15 0.41 25.57
C SER A 123 16.89 0.33 24.06
N ILE A 124 15.70 0.72 23.61
CA ILE A 124 15.31 0.75 22.19
C ILE A 124 16.23 1.69 21.40
N GLY A 125 16.78 2.71 22.03
CA GLY A 125 17.75 3.61 21.40
C GLY A 125 18.97 2.89 20.81
N THR A 126 19.37 1.73 21.38
CA THR A 126 20.50 0.91 20.93
C THR A 126 20.12 -0.14 19.88
N PHE A 127 18.85 -0.25 19.51
CA PHE A 127 18.38 -1.18 18.50
C PHE A 127 18.72 -0.69 17.08
N SER A 128 18.91 -1.62 16.15
CA SER A 128 19.02 -1.30 14.73
C SER A 128 17.73 -0.65 14.21
N LYS A 129 17.74 -0.03 13.02
CA LYS A 129 16.53 0.54 12.40
C LYS A 129 15.44 -0.51 12.27
N GLY A 130 15.76 -1.72 11.78
CA GLY A 130 14.81 -2.83 11.66
C GLY A 130 14.24 -3.28 13.02
N MET A 131 15.08 -3.44 14.05
CA MET A 131 14.61 -3.80 15.40
C MET A 131 13.68 -2.72 16.01
N LYS A 132 13.95 -1.44 15.74
CA LYS A 132 13.06 -0.34 16.15
C LYS A 132 11.70 -0.44 15.45
N ARG A 133 11.67 -0.71 14.14
CA ARG A 133 10.43 -0.93 13.38
C ARG A 133 9.66 -2.16 13.88
N GLN A 134 10.35 -3.28 14.09
CA GLN A 134 9.74 -4.47 14.72
C GLN A 134 9.14 -4.14 16.08
N THR A 135 9.85 -3.38 16.94
CA THR A 135 9.33 -2.96 18.24
C THR A 135 8.08 -2.08 18.13
N ALA A 136 8.06 -1.14 17.18
CA ALA A 136 6.90 -0.30 16.93
C ALA A 136 5.68 -1.12 16.47
N MET A 137 5.88 -2.08 15.56
CA MET A 137 4.83 -2.98 15.10
C MET A 137 4.30 -3.88 16.20
N VAL A 138 5.18 -4.46 17.02
CA VAL A 138 4.79 -5.27 18.19
C VAL A 138 3.91 -4.47 19.15
N LEU A 139 4.30 -3.23 19.47
CA LEU A 139 3.51 -2.36 20.31
C LEU A 139 2.15 -2.02 19.70
N ALA A 140 2.13 -1.66 18.42
CA ALA A 140 0.92 -1.26 17.71
C ALA A 140 -0.11 -2.40 17.59
N LEU A 141 0.33 -3.58 17.15
CA LEU A 141 -0.55 -4.75 17.02
C LEU A 141 -1.06 -5.25 18.38
N SER A 142 -0.26 -5.06 19.43
CA SER A 142 -0.69 -5.40 20.81
C SER A 142 -1.73 -4.44 21.38
N CYS A 143 -1.90 -3.24 20.79
CA CYS A 143 -3.00 -2.34 21.16
C CYS A 143 -4.37 -2.86 20.69
N LYS A 144 -4.41 -3.82 19.78
CA LYS A 144 -5.64 -4.30 19.14
C LYS A 144 -6.50 -3.17 18.56
N PRO A 145 -5.91 -2.22 17.79
CA PRO A 145 -6.64 -1.07 17.30
C PRO A 145 -7.77 -1.45 16.34
N LYS A 146 -8.83 -0.65 16.26
CA LYS A 146 -9.81 -0.73 15.18
C LYS A 146 -9.22 -0.18 13.86
N TYR A 147 -8.36 0.85 13.96
CA TYR A 147 -7.74 1.53 12.84
C TYR A 147 -6.22 1.56 13.00
N LEU A 148 -5.49 0.94 12.06
CA LEU A 148 -4.03 0.93 12.03
C LEU A 148 -3.51 1.72 10.84
N PHE A 149 -2.62 2.69 11.09
CA PHE A 149 -2.02 3.54 10.07
C PHE A 149 -0.51 3.36 10.04
N LEU A 150 0.04 3.06 8.86
CA LEU A 150 1.44 2.70 8.66
C LEU A 150 2.06 3.61 7.60
N ASP A 151 2.97 4.51 8.02
CA ASP A 151 3.68 5.41 7.12
C ASP A 151 5.04 4.79 6.76
N GLU A 152 5.18 4.28 5.54
CA GLU A 152 6.40 3.64 5.00
C GLU A 152 7.06 2.64 5.97
N THR A 153 6.23 1.90 6.69
CA THR A 153 6.66 1.12 7.86
C THR A 153 7.41 -0.16 7.48
N PHE A 154 7.21 -0.67 6.27
CA PHE A 154 7.88 -1.91 5.81
C PHE A 154 9.32 -1.70 5.38
N ASP A 155 9.75 -0.46 5.16
CA ASP A 155 11.12 -0.13 4.82
C ASP A 155 12.10 -0.53 5.92
N GLY A 156 13.21 -1.16 5.52
CA GLY A 156 14.26 -1.58 6.46
C GLY A 156 13.91 -2.78 7.34
N LEU A 157 12.76 -3.44 7.11
CA LEU A 157 12.49 -4.77 7.64
C LEU A 157 13.10 -5.83 6.73
N ASP A 158 13.69 -6.88 7.33
CA ASP A 158 14.10 -8.05 6.55
C ASP A 158 12.87 -8.79 5.96
N PRO A 159 13.05 -9.58 4.89
CA PRO A 159 11.92 -10.24 4.20
C PRO A 159 11.10 -11.15 5.10
N VAL A 160 11.72 -11.82 6.09
CA VAL A 160 11.03 -12.75 6.99
C VAL A 160 10.14 -11.97 7.96
N ALA A 161 10.69 -10.92 8.58
CA ALA A 161 9.96 -10.03 9.47
C ALA A 161 8.79 -9.34 8.73
N ARG A 162 9.04 -8.87 7.50
CA ARG A 162 8.01 -8.23 6.67
C ARG A 162 6.86 -9.19 6.37
N LYS A 163 7.15 -10.40 5.92
CA LYS A 163 6.12 -11.42 5.64
C LYS A 163 5.30 -11.77 6.87
N PHE A 164 5.97 -11.92 8.01
CA PHE A 164 5.28 -12.23 9.27
C PHE A 164 4.37 -11.08 9.74
N ILE A 165 4.85 -9.84 9.68
CA ILE A 165 4.03 -8.66 10.03
C ILE A 165 2.82 -8.54 9.11
N LYS A 166 2.99 -8.74 7.79
CA LYS A 166 1.88 -8.78 6.83
C LYS A 166 0.84 -9.83 7.23
N SER A 167 1.27 -11.05 7.59
CA SER A 167 0.33 -12.10 8.03
C SER A 167 -0.42 -11.74 9.30
N LEU A 168 0.21 -11.05 10.26
CA LEU A 168 -0.46 -10.58 11.47
C LEU A 168 -1.52 -9.52 11.16
N ILE A 169 -1.23 -8.61 10.23
CA ILE A 169 -2.20 -7.60 9.76
C ILE A 169 -3.39 -8.29 9.08
N TYR A 170 -3.16 -9.23 8.18
CA TYR A 170 -4.23 -10.01 7.55
C TYR A 170 -5.13 -10.72 8.56
N ASN A 171 -4.53 -11.39 9.55
CA ASN A 171 -5.30 -12.07 10.58
C ASN A 171 -6.15 -11.07 11.38
N ASP A 172 -5.59 -9.93 11.77
CA ASP A 172 -6.33 -8.90 12.51
C ASP A 172 -7.45 -8.27 11.68
N VAL A 173 -7.26 -8.08 10.38
CA VAL A 173 -8.32 -7.63 9.46
C VAL A 173 -9.42 -8.68 9.37
N ALA A 174 -9.07 -9.95 9.14
CA ALA A 174 -10.04 -11.03 8.97
C ALA A 174 -10.80 -11.37 10.26
N GLU A 175 -10.11 -11.42 11.41
CA GLU A 175 -10.70 -11.89 12.67
C GLU A 175 -11.38 -10.78 13.48
N ARG A 176 -10.89 -9.55 13.39
CA ARG A 176 -11.34 -8.43 14.22
C ARG A 176 -11.93 -7.25 13.44
N ASN A 177 -12.04 -7.39 12.12
CA ASN A 177 -12.50 -6.31 11.23
C ASN A 177 -11.65 -5.03 11.36
N MET A 178 -10.33 -5.19 11.59
CA MET A 178 -9.40 -4.08 11.66
C MET A 178 -9.30 -3.41 10.29
N THR A 179 -9.30 -2.10 10.24
CA THR A 179 -9.01 -1.35 9.02
C THR A 179 -7.57 -0.86 9.05
N THR A 180 -6.80 -1.16 8.02
CA THR A 180 -5.40 -0.75 7.94
C THR A 180 -5.19 0.17 6.75
N VAL A 181 -4.49 1.29 6.95
CA VAL A 181 -4.05 2.17 5.87
C VAL A 181 -2.52 2.18 5.83
N VAL A 182 -1.96 1.87 4.66
CA VAL A 182 -0.51 1.74 4.47
C VAL A 182 -0.05 2.70 3.39
N THR A 183 0.97 3.50 3.66
CA THR A 183 1.65 4.28 2.63
C THR A 183 2.93 3.58 2.18
N SER A 184 3.20 3.60 0.89
CA SER A 184 4.47 3.17 0.29
C SER A 184 4.75 3.94 -0.99
N HIS A 185 6.02 4.04 -1.36
CA HIS A 185 6.44 4.49 -2.68
C HIS A 185 6.60 3.30 -3.66
N SER A 186 6.47 2.05 -3.19
CA SER A 186 6.59 0.83 -3.98
C SER A 186 5.24 0.15 -4.16
N LEU A 187 4.78 0.04 -5.40
CA LEU A 187 3.57 -0.72 -5.76
C LEU A 187 3.70 -2.20 -5.41
N ARG A 188 4.89 -2.79 -5.58
CA ARG A 188 5.13 -4.21 -5.25
C ARG A 188 4.88 -4.52 -3.77
N GLU A 189 5.20 -3.58 -2.88
CA GLU A 189 4.96 -3.79 -1.45
C GLU A 189 3.47 -3.85 -1.11
N LEU A 190 2.66 -3.06 -1.82
CA LEU A 190 1.22 -2.95 -1.60
C LEU A 190 0.43 -4.03 -2.36
N GLU A 191 0.96 -4.52 -3.49
CA GLU A 191 0.30 -5.51 -4.35
C GLU A 191 -0.13 -6.77 -3.61
N ASP A 192 0.75 -7.28 -2.73
CA ASP A 192 0.51 -8.49 -1.95
C ASP A 192 -0.17 -8.20 -0.60
N LEU A 193 -0.52 -6.96 -0.30
CA LEU A 193 -1.03 -6.60 1.01
C LEU A 193 -2.41 -5.93 0.96
N CYS A 194 -2.66 -5.08 -0.03
CA CYS A 194 -3.82 -4.21 -0.04
C CYS A 194 -4.99 -4.79 -0.84
N ASP A 195 -6.20 -4.45 -0.43
CA ASP A 195 -7.43 -4.74 -1.16
C ASP A 195 -7.70 -3.64 -2.20
N SER A 196 -7.45 -2.39 -1.81
CA SER A 196 -7.68 -1.19 -2.64
C SER A 196 -6.49 -0.26 -2.58
N LEU A 197 -6.30 0.55 -3.62
CA LEU A 197 -5.22 1.52 -3.75
C LEU A 197 -5.73 2.91 -4.12
N LEU A 198 -5.09 3.91 -3.55
CA LEU A 198 -5.20 5.32 -3.92
C LEU A 198 -3.83 5.82 -4.36
N LEU A 199 -3.74 6.33 -5.59
CA LEU A 199 -2.55 6.98 -6.11
C LEU A 199 -2.64 8.50 -5.88
N LEU A 200 -1.66 9.01 -5.15
CA LEU A 200 -1.45 10.45 -4.96
C LEU A 200 -0.31 10.95 -5.85
N HIS A 201 -0.54 12.05 -6.55
CA HIS A 201 0.48 12.79 -7.27
C HIS A 201 0.31 14.29 -7.04
N LYS A 202 1.37 14.97 -6.61
CA LYS A 202 1.37 16.43 -6.33
C LYS A 202 0.17 16.86 -5.47
N GLY A 203 -0.13 16.11 -4.43
CA GLY A 203 -1.20 16.38 -3.47
C GLY A 203 -2.61 16.03 -3.95
N LYS A 204 -2.79 15.48 -5.15
CA LYS A 204 -4.10 15.14 -5.72
C LYS A 204 -4.28 13.63 -5.88
N VAL A 205 -5.53 13.18 -5.81
CA VAL A 205 -5.89 11.81 -6.17
C VAL A 205 -5.89 11.70 -7.70
N VAL A 206 -5.08 10.80 -8.22
CA VAL A 206 -5.03 10.50 -9.67
C VAL A 206 -5.85 9.26 -9.98
N LEU A 207 -5.80 8.27 -9.12
CA LEU A 207 -6.51 7.00 -9.28
C LEU A 207 -6.89 6.44 -7.90
N GLU A 208 -8.10 5.90 -7.80
CA GLU A 208 -8.56 5.08 -6.68
C GLU A 208 -9.27 3.86 -7.24
N SER A 209 -8.89 2.65 -6.83
CA SER A 209 -9.49 1.41 -7.30
C SER A 209 -9.16 0.23 -6.41
N ASP A 210 -10.00 -0.79 -6.46
CA ASP A 210 -9.69 -2.11 -5.93
C ASP A 210 -8.61 -2.79 -6.78
N ILE A 211 -7.68 -3.51 -6.14
CA ILE A 211 -6.58 -4.19 -6.84
C ILE A 211 -7.13 -5.28 -7.77
N GLY A 212 -8.17 -5.97 -7.34
CA GLY A 212 -8.85 -6.98 -8.15
C GLY A 212 -9.38 -6.39 -9.46
N ASP A 213 -10.05 -5.25 -9.39
CA ASP A 213 -10.62 -4.55 -10.56
C ASP A 213 -9.52 -4.02 -11.48
N LEU A 214 -8.43 -3.51 -10.90
CA LEU A 214 -7.28 -3.03 -11.68
C LEU A 214 -6.63 -4.12 -12.54
N LYS A 215 -6.57 -5.34 -12.02
CA LYS A 215 -5.96 -6.49 -12.72
C LYS A 215 -6.93 -7.23 -13.63
N GLN A 216 -8.23 -6.94 -13.52
CA GLN A 216 -9.25 -7.62 -14.30
C GLN A 216 -9.11 -7.28 -15.78
N ASP A 217 -9.22 -8.33 -16.62
CA ASP A 217 -9.22 -8.23 -18.09
C ASP A 217 -7.94 -7.61 -18.70
N ASN A 218 -6.83 -7.56 -17.96
CA ASN A 218 -5.52 -7.14 -18.45
C ASN A 218 -4.49 -8.25 -18.29
N TYR A 219 -3.88 -8.68 -19.41
CA TYR A 219 -2.96 -9.81 -19.43
C TYR A 219 -1.71 -9.51 -20.23
N LYS A 220 -0.58 -10.04 -19.77
CA LYS A 220 0.65 -10.13 -20.54
C LYS A 220 0.64 -11.43 -21.33
N VAL A 221 0.77 -11.33 -22.63
CA VAL A 221 0.81 -12.47 -23.53
C VAL A 221 2.22 -12.67 -24.02
N GLN A 222 2.71 -13.90 -23.91
CA GLN A 222 3.90 -14.37 -24.58
C GLN A 222 3.50 -15.44 -25.60
N VAL A 223 3.79 -15.18 -26.87
CA VAL A 223 3.37 -16.09 -27.95
C VAL A 223 4.48 -16.28 -28.96
N ALA A 224 4.61 -17.50 -29.48
CA ALA A 224 5.54 -17.83 -30.59
C ALA A 224 4.85 -18.68 -31.64
N PHE A 225 5.26 -18.51 -32.89
CA PHE A 225 4.81 -19.29 -34.04
C PHE A 225 5.99 -19.90 -34.77
N ASP A 226 5.74 -20.96 -35.54
CA ASP A 226 6.71 -21.64 -36.41
C ASP A 226 6.76 -21.02 -37.81
N TYR A 227 6.02 -19.94 -38.05
CA TYR A 227 5.99 -19.16 -39.29
C TYR A 227 6.33 -17.69 -39.01
N ASP A 228 6.71 -16.96 -40.05
CA ASP A 228 6.99 -15.52 -39.91
C ASP A 228 5.70 -14.71 -39.83
N TYR A 229 5.69 -13.73 -38.95
CA TYR A 229 4.53 -12.88 -38.66
C TYR A 229 4.98 -11.50 -38.16
N ASP A 230 4.09 -10.55 -38.22
CA ASP A 230 4.25 -9.21 -37.65
C ASP A 230 3.08 -8.85 -36.73
N LYS A 231 3.04 -7.60 -36.28
CA LYS A 231 2.01 -7.08 -35.34
C LYS A 231 0.59 -7.23 -35.90
N SER A 232 0.40 -7.19 -37.23
CA SER A 232 -0.92 -7.27 -37.88
C SER A 232 -1.64 -8.60 -37.63
N LEU A 233 -0.90 -9.66 -37.26
CA LEU A 233 -1.49 -10.94 -36.85
C LEU A 233 -2.45 -10.79 -35.66
N PHE A 234 -2.32 -9.73 -34.87
CA PHE A 234 -3.05 -9.50 -33.63
C PHE A 234 -4.07 -8.35 -33.72
N ASP A 235 -4.40 -7.87 -34.92
CA ASP A 235 -5.34 -6.73 -35.13
C ASP A 235 -6.76 -6.97 -34.57
N GLU A 236 -7.12 -8.23 -34.28
CA GLU A 236 -8.37 -8.59 -33.61
C GLU A 236 -8.36 -8.30 -32.11
N LEU A 237 -7.20 -7.96 -31.52
CA LEU A 237 -7.00 -7.68 -30.11
C LEU A 237 -6.49 -6.24 -29.94
N GLU A 238 -6.97 -5.57 -28.94
CA GLU A 238 -6.41 -4.30 -28.50
C GLU A 238 -5.12 -4.59 -27.71
N ILE A 239 -3.97 -4.42 -28.39
CA ILE A 239 -2.66 -4.76 -27.82
C ILE A 239 -1.81 -3.51 -27.56
N PHE A 240 -1.09 -3.55 -26.42
CA PHE A 240 -0.15 -2.52 -25.98
C PHE A 240 1.26 -3.12 -25.84
N ASP A 241 2.26 -2.27 -25.93
CA ASP A 241 3.68 -2.61 -25.67
C ASP A 241 4.16 -3.87 -26.42
N PHE A 242 3.84 -3.94 -27.72
CA PHE A 242 4.24 -5.07 -28.56
C PHE A 242 5.75 -5.09 -28.78
N GLU A 243 6.41 -6.17 -28.40
CA GLU A 243 7.81 -6.43 -28.61
C GLU A 243 8.00 -7.82 -29.22
N LYS A 244 8.73 -7.91 -30.35
CA LYS A 244 9.09 -9.19 -30.97
C LYS A 244 10.59 -9.41 -30.85
N LYS A 245 11.00 -10.53 -30.24
CA LYS A 245 12.39 -10.99 -30.16
C LYS A 245 12.51 -12.37 -30.79
N GLY A 246 13.04 -12.44 -32.02
CA GLY A 246 13.08 -13.67 -32.78
C GLY A 246 11.68 -14.18 -33.13
N SER A 247 11.36 -15.42 -32.75
CA SER A 247 10.04 -16.03 -32.94
C SER A 247 9.04 -15.75 -31.82
N VAL A 248 9.47 -15.09 -30.73
CA VAL A 248 8.63 -14.82 -29.56
C VAL A 248 8.17 -13.38 -29.59
N SER A 249 6.88 -13.15 -29.41
CA SER A 249 6.30 -11.83 -29.19
C SER A 249 5.74 -11.73 -27.78
N ASN A 250 5.97 -10.58 -27.16
CA ASN A 250 5.39 -10.18 -25.88
C ASN A 250 4.53 -8.94 -26.12
N PHE A 251 3.34 -8.91 -25.54
CA PHE A 251 2.46 -7.75 -25.58
C PHE A 251 1.46 -7.79 -24.43
N ILE A 252 0.84 -6.67 -24.15
CA ILE A 252 -0.25 -6.57 -23.20
C ILE A 252 -1.55 -6.50 -23.98
N VAL A 253 -2.59 -7.16 -23.47
CA VAL A 253 -3.93 -7.16 -24.06
C VAL A 253 -4.96 -6.80 -23.00
N SER A 254 -5.93 -5.96 -23.38
CA SER A 254 -7.09 -5.63 -22.57
C SER A 254 -8.32 -6.34 -23.15
N ALA A 255 -8.61 -7.54 -22.65
CA ALA A 255 -9.75 -8.35 -23.05
C ALA A 255 -9.94 -9.53 -22.08
N LYS A 256 -11.11 -10.18 -22.09
CA LYS A 256 -11.34 -11.38 -21.28
C LYS A 256 -10.39 -12.51 -21.67
N GLU A 257 -9.81 -13.17 -20.69
CA GLU A 257 -8.82 -14.25 -20.90
C GLU A 257 -9.32 -15.33 -21.89
N GLN A 258 -10.61 -15.69 -21.80
CA GLN A 258 -11.21 -16.70 -22.67
C GLN A 258 -11.23 -16.28 -24.14
N ASP A 259 -11.49 -14.99 -24.41
CA ASP A 259 -11.51 -14.46 -25.77
C ASP A 259 -10.08 -14.38 -26.33
N VAL A 260 -9.11 -13.93 -25.53
CA VAL A 260 -7.69 -13.93 -25.88
C VAL A 260 -7.21 -15.34 -26.22
N LYS A 261 -7.51 -16.32 -25.36
CA LYS A 261 -7.17 -17.74 -25.60
C LYS A 261 -7.79 -18.26 -26.90
N LYS A 262 -9.06 -17.95 -27.16
CA LYS A 262 -9.78 -18.40 -28.33
C LYS A 262 -9.15 -17.83 -29.62
N ILE A 263 -8.88 -16.53 -29.65
CA ILE A 263 -8.29 -15.86 -30.82
C ILE A 263 -6.88 -16.38 -31.09
N LEU A 264 -6.03 -16.42 -30.04
CA LEU A 264 -4.63 -16.83 -30.23
C LEU A 264 -4.49 -18.32 -30.59
N ASN A 265 -5.27 -19.21 -29.97
CA ASN A 265 -5.25 -20.64 -30.30
C ASN A 265 -5.71 -20.93 -31.76
N SER A 266 -6.62 -20.11 -32.32
CA SER A 266 -7.03 -20.25 -33.72
C SER A 266 -5.89 -20.07 -34.70
N LYS A 267 -4.84 -19.32 -34.28
CA LYS A 267 -3.63 -19.02 -35.07
C LYS A 267 -2.54 -20.10 -34.91
N LYS A 268 -2.80 -21.15 -34.11
CA LYS A 268 -1.92 -22.32 -33.86
C LYS A 268 -0.52 -21.94 -33.38
N PRO A 269 -0.38 -21.28 -32.25
CA PRO A 269 0.91 -20.92 -31.66
C PRO A 269 1.67 -22.18 -31.23
N VAL A 270 3.01 -22.15 -31.32
CA VAL A 270 3.91 -23.16 -30.72
C VAL A 270 4.07 -22.94 -29.21
N LEU A 271 4.03 -21.66 -28.78
CA LEU A 271 4.04 -21.25 -27.41
C LEU A 271 2.92 -20.22 -27.18
N LEU A 272 2.17 -20.37 -26.11
CA LEU A 272 1.18 -19.39 -25.66
C LEU A 272 1.11 -19.39 -24.14
N ASP A 273 1.64 -18.33 -23.54
CA ASP A 273 1.50 -18.06 -22.11
C ASP A 273 0.70 -16.76 -21.92
N ILE A 274 -0.30 -16.82 -21.06
CA ILE A 274 -1.12 -15.67 -20.66
C ILE A 274 -0.96 -15.50 -19.16
N LEU A 275 -0.34 -14.40 -18.77
CA LEU A 275 0.04 -14.11 -17.40
C LEU A 275 -0.72 -12.87 -16.89
N PRO A 276 -1.14 -12.84 -15.63
CA PRO A 276 -1.67 -11.62 -15.05
C PRO A 276 -0.60 -10.52 -15.04
N LEU A 277 -1.01 -9.28 -15.24
CA LEU A 277 -0.11 -8.14 -15.09
C LEU A 277 0.27 -7.93 -13.63
N SER A 278 1.49 -7.47 -13.41
CA SER A 278 1.86 -6.85 -12.14
C SER A 278 1.11 -5.53 -11.96
N LEU A 279 0.98 -5.09 -10.71
CA LEU A 279 0.34 -3.83 -10.42
C LEU A 279 1.09 -2.65 -11.08
N GLU A 280 2.42 -2.71 -11.17
CA GLU A 280 3.25 -1.71 -11.85
C GLU A 280 2.90 -1.60 -13.35
N GLU A 281 2.75 -2.74 -14.04
CA GLU A 281 2.37 -2.77 -15.46
C GLU A 281 0.96 -2.19 -15.68
N VAL A 282 0.00 -2.54 -14.81
CA VAL A 282 -1.37 -1.99 -14.87
C VAL A 282 -1.35 -0.48 -14.64
N PHE A 283 -0.60 -0.02 -13.64
CA PHE A 283 -0.49 1.42 -13.35
C PHE A 283 0.16 2.18 -14.50
N THR A 284 1.21 1.63 -15.12
CA THR A 284 1.85 2.25 -16.29
C THR A 284 0.85 2.52 -17.42
N ILE A 285 -0.02 1.55 -17.70
CA ILE A 285 -1.07 1.70 -18.73
C ILE A 285 -2.08 2.76 -18.30
N LYS A 286 -2.62 2.65 -17.09
CA LYS A 286 -3.64 3.57 -16.59
C LYS A 286 -3.14 5.01 -16.50
N MET A 287 -1.88 5.22 -16.10
CA MET A 287 -1.27 6.54 -16.04
C MET A 287 -1.10 7.15 -17.42
N ARG A 288 -0.68 6.35 -18.41
CA ARG A 288 -0.59 6.77 -19.83
C ARG A 288 -1.96 7.22 -20.36
N ASP A 289 -3.03 6.45 -20.08
CA ASP A 289 -4.40 6.76 -20.49
C ASP A 289 -4.90 8.09 -19.86
N LEU A 290 -4.45 8.38 -18.64
CA LEU A 290 -4.77 9.63 -17.92
C LEU A 290 -3.86 10.80 -18.30
N GLY A 291 -2.87 10.58 -19.18
CA GLY A 291 -1.94 11.60 -19.64
C GLY A 291 -0.83 11.94 -18.64
N TYR A 292 -0.54 11.04 -17.70
CA TYR A 292 0.56 11.17 -16.74
C TYR A 292 1.75 10.31 -17.15
N ASP A 293 2.96 10.77 -16.83
CA ASP A 293 4.15 9.94 -16.91
C ASP A 293 4.27 9.08 -15.65
N PHE A 294 4.39 7.76 -15.83
CA PHE A 294 4.50 6.82 -14.72
C PHE A 294 5.75 7.07 -13.87
N ASP A 295 6.88 7.39 -14.51
CA ASP A 295 8.16 7.61 -13.82
C ASP A 295 8.13 8.90 -12.99
N GLU A 296 7.35 9.91 -13.39
CA GLU A 296 7.12 11.11 -12.59
C GLU A 296 6.23 10.85 -11.36
N CYS A 297 5.31 9.89 -11.45
CA CYS A 297 4.37 9.57 -10.38
C CYS A 297 4.92 8.61 -9.34
N LEU A 298 5.84 7.75 -9.74
CA LEU A 298 6.53 6.78 -8.90
C LEU A 298 8.02 6.89 -9.22
N GLU A 299 8.85 7.22 -8.25
CA GLU A 299 10.30 7.17 -8.41
C GLU A 299 10.73 5.71 -8.67
N VAL A 300 10.68 5.28 -9.91
CA VAL A 300 11.28 4.00 -10.33
C VAL A 300 12.78 4.23 -10.35
N LYS A 301 13.48 3.80 -9.30
CA LYS A 301 14.93 3.65 -9.39
C LYS A 301 15.19 2.57 -10.41
N GLU A 302 15.78 2.92 -11.54
CA GLU A 302 16.44 1.92 -12.38
C GLU A 302 17.42 1.16 -11.48
N ASP A 303 17.12 -0.12 -11.23
CA ASP A 303 18.10 -1.01 -10.60
C ASP A 303 19.34 -0.97 -11.47
N GLU A 304 20.39 -0.36 -10.95
CA GLU A 304 21.72 -0.35 -11.57
C GLU A 304 22.11 -1.79 -11.89
N LYS A 305 22.36 -2.01 -13.18
CA LYS A 305 22.83 -3.29 -13.75
C LYS A 305 24.15 -3.75 -13.17
#